data_83d508e67142d3dd5d36d9f3cb317a5d
#
_entry.id   83d508e67142d3dd5d36d9f3cb317a5d
#
_cell.length_a   1.000
_cell.length_b   1.000
_cell.length_c   1.000
_cell.angle_alpha   90.00
_cell.angle_beta   90.00
_cell.angle_gamma   90.00
#
_symmetry.space_group_name_H-M   'P 1'
#
loop_
_entity.id
_entity.type
_entity.pdbx_description
1 polymer ?
#
loop_
_entity_poly.entity_id
_entity_poly.type
_entity_poly.pdbx_seq_one_letter_code
_entity_poly.pdbx_strand_id
1 'polypeptide(L)'
;VSTRGGRLPTIGPGLDATALMRMDTATCHAYLEAREVGFVAIDRKQAPEVAIPVRLTGAIAGVEFMIPWSDDPGHDPHAVWDCRLVAAVVPMAEFLHEHGVTEVQYFSALRRGKVVREKPRSQHNVGLALDLLGLRGPTLPLARVEDLYPRGRLRACPDRAFAPGPPGAPVPVGATVADLYLAVVCQSYARGLFHTILTPDHDRAHHNHLHLDLKAAQASPADPFMSYDE
;
A
#
# COMPACT_ATOMS: atom_id res chain seq x y z
N VAL A 1 -7.41 -14.44 -35.87
CA VAL A 1 -6.73 -14.48 -34.57
C VAL A 1 -7.80 -14.17 -33.55
N SER A 2 -8.25 -15.20 -32.80
CA SER A 2 -9.33 -15.10 -31.82
C SER A 2 -8.74 -14.65 -30.48
N THR A 3 -8.94 -13.41 -30.10
CA THR A 3 -8.64 -12.92 -28.76
C THR A 3 -9.70 -13.46 -27.81
N ARG A 4 -9.34 -14.52 -27.07
CA ARG A 4 -10.12 -14.92 -25.89
C ARG A 4 -10.03 -13.80 -24.87
N GLY A 5 -11.08 -13.01 -24.75
CA GLY A 5 -11.28 -12.08 -23.64
C GLY A 5 -11.38 -12.85 -22.33
N GLY A 6 -10.25 -13.13 -21.73
CA GLY A 6 -10.18 -13.62 -20.37
C GLY A 6 -10.73 -12.52 -19.45
N ARG A 7 -11.82 -12.82 -18.75
CA ARG A 7 -12.33 -11.96 -17.67
C ARG A 7 -11.20 -11.83 -16.64
N LEU A 8 -10.68 -10.61 -16.46
CA LEU A 8 -9.72 -10.33 -15.37
C LEU A 8 -10.34 -10.81 -14.05
N PRO A 9 -9.57 -11.49 -13.19
CA PRO A 9 -10.07 -11.87 -11.89
C PRO A 9 -10.45 -10.58 -11.16
N THR A 10 -11.75 -10.36 -10.99
CA THR A 10 -12.25 -9.36 -10.04
C THR A 10 -11.61 -9.68 -8.69
N ILE A 11 -11.15 -8.63 -7.96
CA ILE A 11 -10.78 -8.80 -6.55
C ILE A 11 -12.05 -9.27 -5.87
N GLY A 12 -12.21 -10.59 -5.82
CA GLY A 12 -13.27 -11.22 -5.08
C GLY A 12 -13.03 -11.04 -3.59
N PRO A 13 -14.07 -11.21 -2.77
CA PRO A 13 -13.92 -11.30 -1.33
C PRO A 13 -13.02 -12.50 -1.00
N GLY A 14 -11.71 -12.31 -0.87
CA GLY A 14 -10.81 -13.45 -0.65
C GLY A 14 -9.33 -13.15 -0.81
N LEU A 15 -8.94 -12.01 -1.35
CA LEU A 15 -7.55 -11.56 -1.35
C LEU A 15 -7.33 -10.55 -0.21
N ASP A 16 -7.43 -11.04 1.01
CA ASP A 16 -6.96 -10.35 2.19
C ASP A 16 -5.44 -10.55 2.38
N ALA A 17 -4.87 -9.85 3.34
CA ALA A 17 -3.45 -9.92 3.68
C ALA A 17 -2.98 -11.36 3.94
N THR A 18 -3.82 -12.20 4.54
CA THR A 18 -3.51 -13.61 4.83
C THR A 18 -3.43 -14.44 3.55
N ALA A 19 -4.36 -14.25 2.62
CA ALA A 19 -4.35 -14.92 1.32
C ALA A 19 -3.15 -14.46 0.48
N LEU A 20 -2.85 -13.15 0.47
CA LEU A 20 -1.69 -12.59 -0.21
C LEU A 20 -0.38 -13.19 0.31
N MET A 21 -0.23 -13.34 1.63
CA MET A 21 0.98 -13.90 2.23
C MET A 21 1.21 -15.39 1.92
N ARG A 22 0.20 -16.10 1.43
CA ARG A 22 0.32 -17.50 0.96
C ARG A 22 0.76 -17.61 -0.49
N MET A 23 0.81 -16.53 -1.26
CA MET A 23 1.27 -16.56 -2.64
C MET A 23 2.74 -16.97 -2.71
N ASP A 24 3.04 -17.90 -3.58
CA ASP A 24 4.40 -18.18 -4.04
C ASP A 24 4.82 -17.19 -5.16
N THR A 25 6.04 -17.30 -5.62
CA THR A 25 6.59 -16.42 -6.66
C THR A 25 5.75 -16.46 -7.94
N ALA A 26 5.39 -17.65 -8.41
CA ALA A 26 4.67 -17.81 -9.67
C ALA A 26 3.27 -17.19 -9.59
N THR A 27 2.55 -17.47 -8.49
CA THR A 27 1.20 -16.94 -8.25
C THR A 27 1.23 -15.42 -8.11
N CYS A 28 2.22 -14.87 -7.37
CA CYS A 28 2.32 -13.44 -7.17
C CYS A 28 2.66 -12.70 -8.48
N HIS A 29 3.64 -13.18 -9.24
CA HIS A 29 3.98 -12.58 -10.54
C HIS A 29 2.78 -12.63 -11.50
N ALA A 30 2.12 -13.78 -11.63
CA ALA A 30 0.91 -13.91 -12.46
C ALA A 30 -0.21 -12.95 -12.02
N TYR A 31 -0.36 -12.70 -10.71
CA TYR A 31 -1.31 -11.72 -10.21
C TYR A 31 -0.98 -10.29 -10.67
N LEU A 32 0.30 -9.88 -10.57
CA LEU A 32 0.74 -8.54 -11.00
C LEU A 32 0.61 -8.39 -12.52
N GLU A 33 1.00 -9.40 -13.29
CA GLU A 33 0.87 -9.42 -14.75
C GLU A 33 -0.60 -9.29 -15.18
N ALA A 34 -1.51 -10.05 -14.54
CA ALA A 34 -2.95 -9.98 -14.81
C ALA A 34 -3.58 -8.61 -14.47
N ARG A 35 -2.90 -7.79 -13.66
CA ARG A 35 -3.27 -6.42 -13.29
C ARG A 35 -2.47 -5.36 -14.04
N GLU A 36 -1.71 -5.76 -15.06
CA GLU A 36 -0.89 -4.88 -15.88
C GLU A 36 0.09 -4.02 -15.06
N VAL A 37 0.52 -4.53 -13.89
CA VAL A 37 1.53 -3.87 -13.07
C VAL A 37 2.90 -4.11 -13.69
N GLY A 38 3.59 -3.03 -14.05
CA GLY A 38 4.96 -3.09 -14.55
C GLY A 38 5.95 -3.37 -13.42
N PHE A 39 6.70 -4.47 -13.52
CA PHE A 39 7.74 -4.81 -12.56
C PHE A 39 8.89 -5.60 -13.20
N VAL A 40 10.03 -5.60 -12.50
CA VAL A 40 11.14 -6.52 -12.76
C VAL A 40 11.42 -7.35 -11.51
N ALA A 41 11.58 -8.65 -11.71
CA ALA A 41 12.06 -9.52 -10.65
C ALA A 41 13.54 -9.22 -10.33
N ILE A 42 13.87 -9.16 -9.06
CA ILE A 42 15.22 -8.93 -8.57
C ILE A 42 15.83 -10.26 -8.14
N ASP A 43 17.10 -10.51 -8.48
CA ASP A 43 17.81 -11.70 -7.99
C ASP A 43 17.86 -11.66 -6.44
N ARG A 44 17.46 -12.74 -5.80
CA ARG A 44 17.54 -12.89 -4.34
C ARG A 44 18.93 -12.68 -3.76
N LYS A 45 20.00 -12.82 -4.57
CA LYS A 45 21.36 -12.46 -4.14
C LYS A 45 21.51 -10.95 -3.89
N GLN A 46 20.73 -10.14 -4.58
CA GLN A 46 20.72 -8.66 -4.41
C GLN A 46 19.80 -8.22 -3.27
N ALA A 47 18.77 -9.00 -2.94
CA ALA A 47 17.82 -8.75 -1.86
C ALA A 47 17.48 -10.05 -1.10
N PRO A 48 18.48 -10.66 -0.40
CA PRO A 48 18.30 -11.97 0.25
C PRO A 48 17.27 -11.97 1.37
N GLU A 49 17.02 -10.81 1.95
CA GLU A 49 16.02 -10.58 3.01
C GLU A 49 14.58 -10.58 2.51
N VAL A 50 14.34 -10.35 1.21
CA VAL A 50 13.00 -10.29 0.62
C VAL A 50 12.66 -11.63 -0.02
N ALA A 51 11.49 -12.18 0.30
CA ALA A 51 11.12 -13.52 -0.18
C ALA A 51 10.83 -13.55 -1.68
N ILE A 52 10.12 -12.55 -2.20
CA ILE A 52 9.76 -12.42 -3.62
C ILE A 52 10.12 -10.99 -4.09
N PRO A 53 11.42 -10.69 -4.26
CA PRO A 53 11.86 -9.33 -4.50
C PRO A 53 11.52 -8.86 -5.92
N VAL A 54 10.87 -7.70 -5.99
CA VAL A 54 10.52 -7.00 -7.24
C VAL A 54 10.84 -5.52 -7.12
N ARG A 55 10.95 -4.87 -8.28
CA ARG A 55 10.99 -3.42 -8.41
C ARG A 55 9.94 -2.98 -9.42
N LEU A 56 9.21 -1.94 -9.10
CA LEU A 56 8.24 -1.35 -10.02
C LEU A 56 8.96 -0.67 -11.19
N THR A 57 8.43 -0.83 -12.39
CA THR A 57 8.92 -0.19 -13.62
C THR A 57 7.90 0.77 -14.22
N GLY A 58 6.78 0.99 -13.52
CA GLY A 58 5.72 1.88 -13.94
C GLY A 58 4.66 2.04 -12.85
N ALA A 59 3.60 2.70 -13.22
CA ALA A 59 2.45 2.96 -12.35
C ALA A 59 1.72 1.66 -11.98
N ILE A 60 1.14 1.63 -10.79
CA ILE A 60 0.16 0.62 -10.36
C ILE A 60 -1.23 1.22 -10.58
N ALA A 61 -2.04 0.64 -11.46
CA ALA A 61 -3.40 1.12 -11.77
C ALA A 61 -3.46 2.63 -12.07
N GLY A 62 -2.46 3.17 -12.78
CA GLY A 62 -2.39 4.60 -13.13
C GLY A 62 -1.81 5.51 -12.05
N VAL A 63 -1.33 4.96 -10.93
CA VAL A 63 -0.69 5.71 -9.83
C VAL A 63 0.81 5.39 -9.77
N GLU A 64 1.66 6.38 -9.91
CA GLU A 64 3.10 6.25 -9.72
C GLU A 64 3.46 6.22 -8.23
N PHE A 65 4.33 5.29 -7.85
CA PHE A 65 4.89 5.20 -6.50
C PHE A 65 6.33 5.66 -6.53
N MET A 66 6.64 6.77 -5.85
CA MET A 66 7.96 7.37 -5.89
C MET A 66 8.52 7.68 -4.51
N ILE A 67 9.85 7.60 -4.40
CA ILE A 67 10.63 8.06 -3.25
C ILE A 67 11.08 9.48 -3.58
N PRO A 68 10.61 10.53 -2.88
CA PRO A 68 10.80 11.93 -3.31
C PRO A 68 12.24 12.43 -3.26
N TRP A 69 13.15 11.72 -2.60
CA TRP A 69 14.58 12.06 -2.52
C TRP A 69 15.46 11.09 -3.32
N SER A 70 14.89 10.15 -4.06
CA SER A 70 15.66 9.22 -4.89
C SER A 70 15.89 9.80 -6.27
N ASP A 71 17.16 10.02 -6.62
CA ASP A 71 17.55 10.47 -7.97
C ASP A 71 17.57 9.33 -8.98
N ASP A 72 17.62 8.07 -8.52
CA ASP A 72 17.63 6.87 -9.35
C ASP A 72 16.74 5.77 -8.74
N PRO A 73 15.42 5.86 -8.94
CA PRO A 73 14.48 4.85 -8.43
C PRO A 73 14.77 3.43 -8.95
N GLY A 74 15.39 3.33 -10.14
CA GLY A 74 15.79 2.06 -10.76
C GLY A 74 16.84 1.28 -9.97
N HIS A 75 17.63 1.94 -9.14
CA HIS A 75 18.71 1.33 -8.33
C HIS A 75 18.57 1.61 -6.83
N ASP A 76 17.57 2.38 -6.41
CA ASP A 76 17.35 2.70 -5.00
C ASP A 76 17.04 1.41 -4.20
N PRO A 77 17.84 1.09 -3.17
CA PRO A 77 17.59 -0.07 -2.33
C PRO A 77 16.28 0.01 -1.56
N HIS A 78 15.78 1.23 -1.29
CA HIS A 78 14.49 1.47 -0.63
C HIS A 78 13.28 1.20 -1.54
N ALA A 79 13.51 1.13 -2.87
CA ALA A 79 12.50 0.81 -3.88
C ALA A 79 12.40 -0.69 -4.21
N VAL A 80 12.94 -1.55 -3.35
CA VAL A 80 12.76 -3.01 -3.45
C VAL A 80 11.55 -3.41 -2.61
N TRP A 81 10.60 -4.09 -3.24
CA TRP A 81 9.35 -4.53 -2.64
C TRP A 81 9.30 -6.06 -2.58
N ASP A 82 8.59 -6.61 -1.62
CA ASP A 82 8.07 -7.97 -1.79
C ASP A 82 6.86 -7.92 -2.73
N CYS A 83 6.79 -8.81 -3.69
CA CYS A 83 5.70 -8.89 -4.67
C CYS A 83 4.31 -8.88 -4.02
N ARG A 84 4.15 -9.53 -2.85
CA ARG A 84 2.88 -9.61 -2.12
C ARG A 84 2.46 -8.26 -1.55
N LEU A 85 3.43 -7.42 -1.15
CA LEU A 85 3.12 -6.03 -0.76
C LEU A 85 2.60 -5.23 -1.96
N VAL A 86 3.23 -5.39 -3.14
CA VAL A 86 2.70 -4.76 -4.36
C VAL A 86 1.28 -5.22 -4.64
N ALA A 87 1.02 -6.52 -4.52
CA ALA A 87 -0.33 -7.08 -4.72
C ALA A 87 -1.37 -6.51 -3.73
N ALA A 88 -0.97 -6.25 -2.47
CA ALA A 88 -1.84 -5.59 -1.48
C ALA A 88 -2.13 -4.13 -1.82
N VAL A 89 -1.18 -3.46 -2.46
CA VAL A 89 -1.28 -2.03 -2.83
C VAL A 89 -2.15 -1.82 -4.08
N VAL A 90 -2.28 -2.80 -4.97
CA VAL A 90 -3.08 -2.67 -6.21
C VAL A 90 -4.49 -2.13 -5.95
N PRO A 91 -5.32 -2.70 -5.06
CA PRO A 91 -6.67 -2.20 -4.81
C PRO A 91 -6.69 -0.78 -4.23
N MET A 92 -5.67 -0.42 -3.44
CA MET A 92 -5.53 0.93 -2.92
C MET A 92 -5.18 1.91 -4.05
N ALA A 93 -4.31 1.53 -4.97
CA ALA A 93 -3.95 2.35 -6.13
C ALA A 93 -5.14 2.54 -7.08
N GLU A 94 -5.92 1.48 -7.36
CA GLU A 94 -7.17 1.57 -8.13
C GLU A 94 -8.10 2.62 -7.51
N PHE A 95 -8.34 2.52 -6.20
CA PHE A 95 -9.15 3.48 -5.46
C PHE A 95 -8.59 4.91 -5.55
N LEU A 96 -7.29 5.10 -5.34
CA LEU A 96 -6.65 6.41 -5.41
C LEU A 96 -6.75 7.02 -6.81
N HIS A 97 -6.57 6.21 -7.86
CA HIS A 97 -6.68 6.66 -9.25
C HIS A 97 -8.10 7.14 -9.58
N GLU A 98 -9.12 6.38 -9.17
CA GLU A 98 -10.53 6.77 -9.33
C GLU A 98 -10.85 8.14 -8.67
N HIS A 99 -10.02 8.54 -7.69
CA HIS A 99 -10.14 9.80 -6.95
C HIS A 99 -9.17 10.89 -7.43
N GLY A 100 -8.60 10.72 -8.63
CA GLY A 100 -7.75 11.72 -9.27
C GLY A 100 -6.32 11.79 -8.72
N VAL A 101 -5.88 10.79 -7.94
CA VAL A 101 -4.49 10.66 -7.52
C VAL A 101 -3.71 9.93 -8.62
N THR A 102 -2.58 10.50 -9.01
CA THR A 102 -1.67 9.92 -10.01
C THR A 102 -0.28 9.66 -9.46
N GLU A 103 0.01 10.10 -8.23
CA GLU A 103 1.31 9.91 -7.57
C GLU A 103 1.11 9.65 -6.08
N VAL A 104 1.79 8.64 -5.58
CA VAL A 104 1.97 8.34 -4.16
C VAL A 104 3.44 8.54 -3.82
N GLN A 105 3.73 9.44 -2.89
CA GLN A 105 5.06 9.55 -2.30
C GLN A 105 5.17 8.62 -1.11
N TYR A 106 6.26 7.85 -1.04
CA TYR A 106 6.52 6.94 0.07
C TYR A 106 7.97 7.02 0.55
N PHE A 107 8.22 6.62 1.80
CA PHE A 107 9.54 6.69 2.40
C PHE A 107 10.42 5.51 1.98
N SER A 108 9.96 4.30 2.14
CA SER A 108 10.70 3.08 1.81
C SER A 108 9.77 1.88 1.82
N ALA A 109 10.06 0.89 0.98
CA ALA A 109 9.52 -0.46 1.12
C ALA A 109 10.54 -1.34 1.87
N LEU A 110 11.80 -1.35 1.45
CA LEU A 110 12.88 -2.08 2.10
C LEU A 110 13.79 -1.13 2.89
N ARG A 111 14.19 -1.53 4.09
CA ARG A 111 15.22 -0.86 4.90
C ARG A 111 16.36 -1.81 5.19
N ARG A 112 17.60 -1.27 5.17
CA ARG A 112 18.83 -2.01 5.40
C ARG A 112 19.73 -1.31 6.40
N GLY A 113 20.75 -2.01 6.90
CA GLY A 113 21.81 -1.42 7.72
C GLY A 113 21.44 -1.26 9.18
N LYS A 114 21.79 -0.08 9.76
CA LYS A 114 21.65 0.17 11.21
C LYS A 114 20.21 0.10 11.70
N VAL A 115 19.28 0.64 10.90
CA VAL A 115 17.84 0.68 11.25
C VAL A 115 17.25 -0.71 11.44
N VAL A 116 17.69 -1.72 10.67
CA VAL A 116 17.27 -3.12 10.81
C VAL A 116 17.63 -3.67 12.19
N ARG A 117 18.82 -3.33 12.72
CA ARG A 117 19.29 -3.79 14.05
C ARG A 117 18.51 -3.15 15.19
N GLU A 118 18.09 -1.91 15.02
CA GLU A 118 17.32 -1.17 16.03
C GLU A 118 15.84 -1.59 16.06
N LYS A 119 15.30 -2.00 14.88
CA LYS A 119 13.91 -2.45 14.75
C LYS A 119 13.82 -3.83 14.06
N PRO A 120 14.29 -4.92 14.70
CA PRO A 120 14.44 -6.24 14.06
C PRO A 120 13.11 -6.87 13.61
N ARG A 121 11.97 -6.43 14.17
CA ARG A 121 10.64 -6.94 13.82
C ARG A 121 9.93 -6.10 12.75
N SER A 122 10.54 -5.02 12.28
CA SER A 122 9.94 -4.17 11.25
C SER A 122 9.77 -4.93 9.93
N GLN A 123 8.59 -4.83 9.33
CA GLN A 123 8.31 -5.45 8.03
C GLN A 123 9.05 -4.77 6.87
N HIS A 124 9.55 -3.55 7.06
CA HIS A 124 10.50 -2.93 6.13
C HIS A 124 11.80 -3.72 5.95
N ASN A 125 12.20 -4.51 6.95
CA ASN A 125 13.43 -5.32 6.87
C ASN A 125 13.32 -6.45 5.83
N VAL A 126 12.12 -6.74 5.38
CA VAL A 126 11.82 -7.82 4.42
C VAL A 126 10.96 -7.33 3.24
N GLY A 127 10.87 -6.02 3.03
CA GLY A 127 10.15 -5.41 1.91
C GLY A 127 8.62 -5.57 1.96
N LEU A 128 8.06 -5.85 3.14
CA LEU A 128 6.62 -6.08 3.38
C LEU A 128 5.91 -4.88 4.02
N ALA A 129 6.51 -3.71 4.06
CA ALA A 129 5.89 -2.51 4.60
C ALA A 129 6.05 -1.31 3.66
N LEU A 130 5.11 -0.38 3.72
CA LEU A 130 5.09 0.87 2.98
C LEU A 130 4.78 2.02 3.92
N ASP A 131 5.61 3.06 3.92
CA ASP A 131 5.35 4.32 4.62
C ASP A 131 4.88 5.37 3.60
N LEU A 132 3.56 5.55 3.47
CA LEU A 132 2.96 6.52 2.57
C LEU A 132 3.07 7.93 3.16
N LEU A 133 3.73 8.84 2.45
CA LEU A 133 4.01 10.22 2.88
C LEU A 133 3.03 11.25 2.33
N GLY A 134 2.55 11.05 1.12
CA GLY A 134 1.72 12.04 0.46
C GLY A 134 1.11 11.55 -0.84
N LEU A 135 0.11 12.30 -1.29
CA LEU A 135 -0.65 12.07 -2.51
C LEU A 135 -0.56 13.29 -3.41
N ARG A 136 -0.53 13.08 -4.73
CA ARG A 136 -0.59 14.14 -5.74
C ARG A 136 -1.44 13.70 -6.93
N GLY A 137 -2.05 14.67 -7.61
CA GLY A 137 -2.77 14.46 -8.86
C GLY A 137 -2.80 15.72 -9.70
N PRO A 138 -3.35 15.68 -10.92
CA PRO A 138 -3.40 16.84 -11.83
C PRO A 138 -4.10 18.06 -11.24
N THR A 139 -5.13 17.83 -10.42
CA THR A 139 -5.89 18.88 -9.71
C THR A 139 -5.65 18.86 -8.20
N LEU A 140 -4.81 17.97 -7.72
CA LEU A 140 -4.45 17.80 -6.33
C LEU A 140 -2.96 18.15 -6.14
N PRO A 141 -2.62 19.34 -5.58
CA PRO A 141 -1.26 19.64 -5.17
C PRO A 141 -0.74 18.57 -4.19
N LEU A 142 0.57 18.48 -4.02
CA LEU A 142 1.14 17.53 -3.06
C LEU A 142 0.49 17.70 -1.69
N ALA A 143 -0.30 16.72 -1.32
CA ALA A 143 -0.98 16.61 -0.04
C ALA A 143 -0.17 15.69 0.85
N ARG A 144 0.49 16.22 1.88
CA ARG A 144 1.28 15.43 2.82
C ARG A 144 0.41 14.88 3.94
N VAL A 145 0.70 13.66 4.36
CA VAL A 145 0.05 13.03 5.53
C VAL A 145 0.25 13.90 6.78
N GLU A 146 1.46 14.41 6.97
CA GLU A 146 1.83 15.26 8.10
C GLU A 146 0.90 16.46 8.30
N ASP A 147 0.51 17.09 7.18
CA ASP A 147 -0.24 18.35 7.16
C ASP A 147 -1.75 18.13 7.10
N LEU A 148 -2.21 17.09 6.41
CA LEU A 148 -3.60 16.96 5.99
C LEU A 148 -4.32 15.71 6.52
N TYR A 149 -3.61 14.79 7.21
CA TYR A 149 -4.27 13.67 7.85
C TYR A 149 -5.20 14.16 8.99
N PRO A 150 -6.47 13.76 9.01
CA PRO A 150 -7.45 14.26 9.98
C PRO A 150 -7.31 13.55 11.33
N ARG A 151 -6.37 14.02 12.15
CA ARG A 151 -6.05 13.44 13.46
C ARG A 151 -7.28 13.33 14.36
N GLY A 152 -7.31 12.26 15.16
CA GLY A 152 -8.40 12.00 16.12
C GLY A 152 -9.72 11.58 15.49
N ARG A 153 -9.81 11.46 14.15
CA ARG A 153 -11.05 11.12 13.44
C ARG A 153 -11.23 9.63 13.13
N LEU A 154 -10.22 8.79 13.41
CA LEU A 154 -10.27 7.35 13.11
C LEU A 154 -11.38 6.58 13.84
N ARG A 155 -11.90 7.09 14.97
CA ARG A 155 -13.07 6.50 15.65
C ARG A 155 -14.34 6.52 14.79
N ALA A 156 -14.24 7.09 13.61
CA ALA A 156 -15.32 7.25 12.65
C ALA A 156 -14.94 6.67 11.29
N CYS A 157 -14.35 5.46 11.21
CA CYS A 157 -14.56 4.71 9.98
C CYS A 157 -16.06 4.45 9.91
N PRO A 158 -16.85 5.31 9.24
CA PRO A 158 -18.28 5.16 9.27
C PRO A 158 -18.62 3.89 8.51
N ASP A 159 -19.35 2.99 9.13
CA ASP A 159 -19.88 1.76 8.55
C ASP A 159 -20.64 1.98 7.23
N ARG A 160 -20.86 3.23 6.83
CA ARG A 160 -21.68 3.60 5.67
C ARG A 160 -21.07 4.61 4.69
N ALA A 161 -20.13 5.47 5.10
CA ALA A 161 -19.61 6.51 4.20
C ALA A 161 -18.54 6.00 3.24
N PHE A 162 -17.94 4.84 3.55
CA PHE A 162 -16.92 4.18 2.75
C PHE A 162 -17.24 2.70 2.47
N ALA A 163 -18.52 2.31 2.63
CA ALA A 163 -18.94 1.07 1.98
C ALA A 163 -18.49 1.17 0.52
N PRO A 164 -17.84 0.12 -0.03
CA PRO A 164 -17.45 0.13 -1.42
C PRO A 164 -18.70 0.45 -2.23
N GLY A 165 -18.75 1.68 -2.75
CA GLY A 165 -19.68 1.99 -3.81
C GLY A 165 -19.40 1.03 -4.95
N PRO A 166 -20.32 0.82 -5.89
CA PRO A 166 -20.01 0.08 -7.08
C PRO A 166 -18.73 0.67 -7.67
N PRO A 167 -17.82 -0.17 -8.25
CA PRO A 167 -16.62 0.31 -8.89
C PRO A 167 -16.93 1.54 -9.78
N GLY A 168 -16.20 2.65 -9.59
CA GLY A 168 -16.44 3.89 -10.31
C GLY A 168 -17.47 4.85 -9.68
N ALA A 169 -17.94 4.60 -8.45
CA ALA A 169 -18.74 5.60 -7.77
C ALA A 169 -17.86 6.83 -7.43
N PRO A 170 -18.19 8.03 -7.92
CA PRO A 170 -17.39 9.21 -7.65
C PRO A 170 -17.37 9.49 -6.14
N VAL A 171 -16.21 10.00 -5.66
CA VAL A 171 -16.17 10.61 -4.31
C VAL A 171 -17.30 11.63 -4.23
N PRO A 172 -18.04 11.67 -3.12
CA PRO A 172 -19.06 12.70 -2.94
C PRO A 172 -18.45 14.07 -3.24
N VAL A 173 -19.12 14.85 -4.07
CA VAL A 173 -18.73 16.23 -4.39
C VAL A 173 -18.54 16.98 -3.08
N GLY A 174 -17.31 17.44 -2.80
CA GLY A 174 -16.96 18.09 -1.53
C GLY A 174 -16.05 17.27 -0.58
N ALA A 175 -15.66 16.04 -0.96
CA ALA A 175 -14.66 15.30 -0.18
C ALA A 175 -13.32 16.05 -0.18
N THR A 176 -12.77 16.23 1.02
CA THR A 176 -11.47 16.84 1.22
C THR A 176 -10.35 15.79 1.10
N VAL A 177 -9.09 16.25 0.96
CA VAL A 177 -7.92 15.35 1.04
C VAL A 177 -7.90 14.57 2.36
N ALA A 178 -8.36 15.19 3.43
CA ALA A 178 -8.52 14.55 4.73
C ALA A 178 -9.48 13.33 4.65
N ASP A 179 -10.60 13.49 3.93
CA ASP A 179 -11.55 12.39 3.74
C ASP A 179 -10.96 11.28 2.85
N LEU A 180 -10.10 11.64 1.89
CA LEU A 180 -9.38 10.67 1.06
C LEU A 180 -8.42 9.81 1.90
N TYR A 181 -7.65 10.42 2.81
CA TYR A 181 -6.79 9.66 3.72
C TYR A 181 -7.58 8.72 4.63
N LEU A 182 -8.69 9.20 5.21
CA LEU A 182 -9.58 8.34 6.00
C LEU A 182 -10.13 7.19 5.15
N ALA A 183 -10.54 7.47 3.91
CA ALA A 183 -11.04 6.45 3.00
C ALA A 183 -10.00 5.37 2.70
N VAL A 184 -8.74 5.77 2.43
CA VAL A 184 -7.62 4.83 2.26
C VAL A 184 -7.49 3.91 3.46
N VAL A 185 -7.44 4.47 4.68
CA VAL A 185 -7.31 3.68 5.91
C VAL A 185 -8.51 2.77 6.11
N CYS A 186 -9.73 3.32 6.06
CA CYS A 186 -10.96 2.58 6.37
C CYS A 186 -11.24 1.49 5.34
N GLN A 187 -11.01 1.74 4.04
CA GLN A 187 -11.22 0.72 3.02
C GLN A 187 -10.15 -0.37 3.05
N SER A 188 -8.89 0.00 3.28
CA SER A 188 -7.82 -0.97 3.46
C SER A 188 -8.09 -1.89 4.64
N TYR A 189 -8.61 -1.34 5.74
CA TYR A 189 -9.02 -2.11 6.90
C TYR A 189 -10.21 -3.02 6.61
N ALA A 190 -11.30 -2.46 6.09
CA ALA A 190 -12.53 -3.22 5.80
C ALA A 190 -12.31 -4.37 4.82
N ARG A 191 -11.34 -4.24 3.92
CA ARG A 191 -10.95 -5.28 2.95
C ARG A 191 -9.86 -6.22 3.48
N GLY A 192 -9.30 -5.95 4.65
CA GLY A 192 -8.19 -6.72 5.22
C GLY A 192 -6.93 -6.71 4.34
N LEU A 193 -6.65 -5.60 3.62
CA LEU A 193 -5.53 -5.53 2.67
C LEU A 193 -4.17 -5.61 3.35
N PHE A 194 -4.08 -5.15 4.58
CA PHE A 194 -2.85 -5.13 5.38
C PHE A 194 -3.10 -5.76 6.75
N HIS A 195 -2.07 -6.34 7.34
CA HIS A 195 -2.11 -6.86 8.71
C HIS A 195 -1.98 -5.74 9.74
N THR A 196 -1.28 -4.66 9.38
CA THR A 196 -1.11 -3.50 10.25
C THR A 196 -1.32 -2.22 9.43
N ILE A 197 -2.06 -1.29 9.99
CA ILE A 197 -2.23 0.07 9.49
C ILE A 197 -1.98 1.00 10.67
N LEU A 198 -0.82 1.69 10.68
CA LEU A 198 -0.53 2.71 11.68
C LEU A 198 -0.71 4.09 11.05
N THR A 199 -1.37 4.96 11.80
CA THR A 199 -1.69 6.31 11.34
C THR A 199 -0.96 7.35 12.17
N PRO A 200 -1.00 8.64 11.80
CA PRO A 200 -0.45 9.72 12.61
C PRO A 200 -0.99 9.83 14.04
N ASP A 201 -2.09 9.13 14.35
CA ASP A 201 -2.66 9.09 15.70
C ASP A 201 -2.05 7.99 16.58
N HIS A 202 -1.24 7.09 15.98
CA HIS A 202 -0.68 5.96 16.71
C HIS A 202 0.41 6.39 17.70
N ASP A 203 1.47 7.03 17.19
CA ASP A 203 2.58 7.52 18.01
C ASP A 203 3.36 8.63 17.28
N ARG A 204 4.35 9.21 17.98
CA ARG A 204 5.20 10.27 17.42
C ARG A 204 6.05 9.82 16.24
N ALA A 205 6.41 8.55 16.15
CA ALA A 205 7.24 8.03 15.05
C ALA A 205 6.44 7.97 13.73
N HIS A 206 5.12 7.85 13.81
CA HIS A 206 4.21 7.78 12.66
C HIS A 206 3.53 9.11 12.33
N HIS A 207 3.94 10.23 12.96
CA HIS A 207 3.26 11.53 12.84
C HIS A 207 3.14 12.06 11.39
N ASN A 208 3.99 11.62 10.48
CA ASN A 208 4.11 12.16 9.12
C ASN A 208 3.83 11.16 7.99
N HIS A 209 3.36 9.95 8.31
CA HIS A 209 3.07 8.92 7.30
C HIS A 209 1.98 7.95 7.75
N LEU A 210 1.43 7.23 6.78
CA LEU A 210 0.65 6.02 7.02
C LEU A 210 1.58 4.83 6.85
N HIS A 211 1.73 4.01 7.90
CA HIS A 211 2.47 2.75 7.82
C HIS A 211 1.51 1.60 7.50
N LEU A 212 1.77 0.89 6.42
CA LEU A 212 0.97 -0.23 5.92
C LEU A 212 1.84 -1.46 5.82
N ASP A 213 1.52 -2.57 6.48
CA ASP A 213 2.35 -3.77 6.41
C ASP A 213 1.60 -5.09 6.24
N LEU A 214 2.31 -6.06 5.66
CA LEU A 214 1.99 -7.47 5.67
C LEU A 214 2.91 -8.20 6.64
N LYS A 215 2.40 -9.17 7.39
CA LYS A 215 3.19 -10.00 8.32
C LYS A 215 3.27 -11.42 7.81
N ALA A 216 4.47 -11.99 7.83
CA ALA A 216 4.65 -13.41 7.57
C ALA A 216 3.85 -14.23 8.61
N ALA A 217 2.93 -15.04 8.11
CA ALA A 217 2.15 -16.08 8.82
C ALA A 217 2.03 -15.92 10.35
N GLN A 218 1.42 -14.86 10.84
CA GLN A 218 0.85 -14.78 12.17
C GLN A 218 -0.55 -14.20 12.07
N ALA A 219 -1.47 -14.97 12.62
CA ALA A 219 -2.84 -14.65 13.02
C ALA A 219 -3.42 -13.29 12.64
N SER A 220 -4.68 -13.29 12.25
CA SER A 220 -5.67 -12.20 12.18
C SER A 220 -5.17 -10.75 12.01
N PRO A 221 -5.76 -9.96 11.12
CA PRO A 221 -5.45 -8.53 11.03
C PRO A 221 -5.48 -7.93 12.43
N ALA A 222 -4.39 -7.26 12.83
CA ALA A 222 -4.42 -6.48 14.05
C ALA A 222 -5.47 -5.40 13.89
N ASP A 223 -6.33 -5.21 14.90
CA ASP A 223 -7.28 -4.10 14.92
C ASP A 223 -6.49 -2.79 14.82
N PRO A 224 -6.61 -2.00 13.73
CA PRO A 224 -5.85 -0.77 13.59
C PRO A 224 -6.29 0.31 14.59
N PHE A 225 -7.36 0.04 15.33
CA PHE A 225 -7.91 0.91 16.35
C PHE A 225 -7.55 0.49 17.78
N MET A 226 -6.83 -0.61 17.96
CA MET A 226 -6.26 -0.92 19.28
C MET A 226 -5.23 0.16 19.60
N SER A 227 -5.65 1.16 20.37
CA SER A 227 -4.75 1.98 21.16
C SER A 227 -4.00 1.03 22.09
N TYR A 228 -2.70 0.91 21.94
CA TYR A 228 -1.89 0.32 22.97
C TYR A 228 -1.84 1.31 24.13
N ASP A 229 -2.82 1.18 25.05
CA ASP A 229 -2.66 1.66 26.41
C ASP A 229 -1.73 0.69 27.11
N GLU A 230 -0.42 0.97 27.04
CA GLU A 230 0.62 0.60 28.03
C GLU A 230 1.82 1.52 27.87
#